data_87df858afc8e8d66083e5a15f9220f3e
#
_entry.id   87df858afc8e8d66083e5a15f9220f3e
#
_cell.length_a   1.000
_cell.length_b   1.000
_cell.length_c   1.000
_cell.angle_alpha   90.00
_cell.angle_beta   90.00
_cell.angle_gamma   90.00
#
_symmetry.space_group_name_H-M   'P 1'
#
loop_
_entity.id
_entity.type
_entity.pdbx_description
1 polymer ?
#
loop_
_entity_poly.entity_id
_entity_poly.type
_entity_poly.pdbx_seq_one_letter_code
_entity_poly.pdbx_strand_id
1 'polypeptide(L)'
;TNDVPHEDDLIYSSIDVLRYAMSMLNLWNVNPRDVETAFVEKDIFLDVEHKIHTKNWEGQPVIIVDMDDVLVEFRSTFANFLKETYSLDVDTESEQYFFVNEILEAGSLNPEKVFESFVNTRSFRTLPLIEGADTYLNEMKSRGYWIQLLTARPKEELKIFYDTYYWLGLSNIPFDRVDFSPEKLRWCMNSEYYDSGAIAFAIDDSPKHAMEYAGHGISVKVPLKSYNKSIESENITFYNNFNELLSEENHAN
;
A
#
# COMPACT_ATOMS: atom_id res chain seq x y z
N THR A 1 28.53 41.31 -4.69
CA THR A 1 29.26 40.17 -5.21
C THR A 1 28.80 38.96 -4.39
N ASN A 2 27.98 38.09 -5.01
CA ASN A 2 27.63 36.81 -4.43
C ASN A 2 28.83 35.88 -4.64
N ASP A 3 29.66 35.75 -3.62
CA ASP A 3 30.72 34.73 -3.61
C ASP A 3 30.06 33.35 -3.58
N VAL A 4 30.07 32.69 -4.72
CA VAL A 4 29.72 31.25 -4.79
C VAL A 4 30.86 30.52 -4.08
N PRO A 5 30.57 29.67 -3.06
CA PRO A 5 31.59 28.90 -2.38
C PRO A 5 32.40 28.08 -3.36
N HIS A 6 33.71 28.03 -3.19
CA HIS A 6 34.60 27.21 -4.01
C HIS A 6 34.20 25.72 -3.82
N GLU A 7 34.28 24.91 -4.87
CA GLU A 7 33.90 23.47 -4.83
C GLU A 7 34.62 22.73 -3.70
N ASP A 8 35.88 23.07 -3.45
CA ASP A 8 36.68 22.54 -2.34
C ASP A 8 36.11 22.90 -0.96
N ASP A 9 35.56 24.12 -0.78
CA ASP A 9 34.96 24.54 0.49
C ASP A 9 33.66 23.76 0.78
N LEU A 10 32.89 23.43 -0.26
CA LEU A 10 31.70 22.59 -0.14
C LEU A 10 32.06 21.15 0.23
N ILE A 11 33.15 20.61 -0.35
CA ILE A 11 33.63 19.26 -0.04
C ILE A 11 34.11 19.19 1.42
N TYR A 12 34.94 20.13 1.87
CA TYR A 12 35.43 20.15 3.25
C TYR A 12 34.31 20.33 4.27
N SER A 13 33.35 21.24 4.01
CA SER A 13 32.18 21.42 4.86
C SER A 13 31.32 20.16 4.95
N SER A 14 31.16 19.43 3.85
CA SER A 14 30.42 18.17 3.82
C SER A 14 31.12 17.08 4.62
N ILE A 15 32.45 17.00 4.55
CA ILE A 15 33.30 16.07 5.35
C ILE A 15 33.15 16.36 6.84
N ASP A 16 33.12 17.62 7.25
CA ASP A 16 32.97 17.99 8.66
C ASP A 16 31.57 17.64 9.18
N VAL A 17 30.53 17.85 8.40
CA VAL A 17 29.16 17.40 8.75
C VAL A 17 29.11 15.87 8.92
N LEU A 18 29.71 15.12 7.99
CA LEU A 18 29.77 13.66 8.08
C LEU A 18 30.57 13.19 9.32
N ARG A 19 31.70 13.82 9.62
CA ARG A 19 32.51 13.53 10.84
C ARG A 19 31.71 13.78 12.11
N TYR A 20 30.99 14.90 12.17
CA TYR A 20 30.13 15.22 13.31
C TYR A 20 29.00 14.21 13.48
N ALA A 21 28.30 13.87 12.40
CA ALA A 21 27.25 12.86 12.40
C ALA A 21 27.79 11.49 12.86
N MET A 22 28.93 11.05 12.34
CA MET A 22 29.57 9.79 12.74
C MET A 22 30.00 9.79 14.23
N SER A 23 30.46 10.93 14.73
CA SER A 23 30.82 11.08 16.15
C SER A 23 29.55 10.98 17.04
N MET A 24 28.43 11.56 16.64
CA MET A 24 27.16 11.46 17.35
C MET A 24 26.62 10.02 17.36
N LEU A 25 26.69 9.32 16.22
CA LEU A 25 26.27 7.92 16.11
C LEU A 25 27.12 7.01 17.00
N ASN A 26 28.44 7.24 17.07
CA ASN A 26 29.33 6.51 17.97
C ASN A 26 29.01 6.79 19.45
N LEU A 27 28.71 8.05 19.81
CA LEU A 27 28.28 8.41 21.17
C LEU A 27 27.00 7.69 21.61
N TRP A 28 26.10 7.41 20.66
CA TRP A 28 24.85 6.72 20.91
C TRP A 28 24.92 5.21 20.63
N ASN A 29 26.12 4.70 20.36
CA ASN A 29 26.39 3.28 20.11
C ASN A 29 25.54 2.69 18.95
N VAL A 30 25.29 3.51 17.91
CA VAL A 30 24.55 3.09 16.72
C VAL A 30 25.48 2.27 15.82
N ASN A 31 24.98 1.11 15.38
CA ASN A 31 25.74 0.24 14.47
C ASN A 31 25.83 0.91 13.08
N PRO A 32 27.03 1.02 12.47
CA PRO A 32 27.21 1.57 11.13
C PRO A 32 26.33 0.91 10.04
N ARG A 33 26.04 -0.39 10.17
CA ARG A 33 25.15 -1.10 9.23
C ARG A 33 23.72 -0.62 9.32
N ASP A 34 23.26 -0.25 10.51
CA ASP A 34 21.90 0.28 10.69
C ASP A 34 21.77 1.65 10.03
N VAL A 35 22.85 2.43 10.03
CA VAL A 35 22.93 3.72 9.33
C VAL A 35 22.86 3.52 7.81
N GLU A 36 23.66 2.59 7.27
CA GLU A 36 23.65 2.26 5.84
C GLU A 36 22.25 1.79 5.39
N THR A 37 21.65 0.90 6.16
CA THR A 37 20.28 0.44 5.91
C THR A 37 19.29 1.62 5.91
N ALA A 38 19.38 2.51 6.89
CA ALA A 38 18.50 3.68 6.99
C ALA A 38 18.67 4.66 5.80
N PHE A 39 19.87 4.79 5.26
CA PHE A 39 20.10 5.60 4.04
C PHE A 39 19.41 4.97 2.83
N VAL A 40 19.57 3.68 2.60
CA VAL A 40 18.90 2.97 1.48
C VAL A 40 17.38 3.08 1.59
N GLU A 41 16.84 2.87 2.80
CA GLU A 41 15.40 3.00 3.05
C GLU A 41 14.89 4.42 2.77
N LYS A 42 15.67 5.43 3.16
CA LYS A 42 15.34 6.84 2.90
C LYS A 42 15.36 7.16 1.41
N ASP A 43 16.34 6.65 0.67
CA ASP A 43 16.43 6.87 -0.77
C ASP A 43 15.22 6.26 -1.49
N ILE A 44 14.85 5.02 -1.15
CA ILE A 44 13.63 4.36 -1.67
C ILE A 44 12.39 5.20 -1.36
N PHE A 45 12.26 5.69 -0.13
CA PHE A 45 11.14 6.54 0.27
C PHE A 45 11.08 7.83 -0.57
N LEU A 46 12.21 8.52 -0.73
CA LEU A 46 12.30 9.77 -1.49
C LEU A 46 12.00 9.55 -2.98
N ASP A 47 12.39 8.43 -3.55
CA ASP A 47 12.07 8.10 -4.93
C ASP A 47 10.56 7.91 -5.14
N VAL A 48 9.88 7.23 -4.22
CA VAL A 48 8.42 7.10 -4.25
C VAL A 48 7.74 8.47 -4.06
N GLU A 49 8.15 9.25 -3.06
CA GLU A 49 7.67 10.62 -2.83
C GLU A 49 7.84 11.50 -4.08
N HIS A 50 9.02 11.46 -4.68
CA HIS A 50 9.28 12.21 -5.91
C HIS A 50 8.33 11.78 -7.04
N LYS A 51 8.14 10.47 -7.23
CA LYS A 51 7.26 9.91 -8.24
C LYS A 51 5.82 10.43 -8.11
N ILE A 52 5.27 10.46 -6.89
CA ILE A 52 3.89 10.90 -6.65
C ILE A 52 3.72 12.43 -6.70
N HIS A 53 4.76 13.19 -6.37
CA HIS A 53 4.69 14.67 -6.37
C HIS A 53 5.01 15.31 -7.73
N THR A 54 5.66 14.61 -8.64
CA THR A 54 6.01 15.13 -9.97
C THR A 54 4.95 14.85 -11.04
N LYS A 55 4.00 13.96 -10.76
CA LYS A 55 2.93 13.65 -11.69
C LYS A 55 1.71 14.51 -11.45
N ASN A 56 1.19 15.09 -12.53
CA ASN A 56 -0.08 15.80 -12.55
C ASN A 56 -1.08 15.01 -13.39
N TRP A 57 -2.32 14.97 -12.91
CA TRP A 57 -3.43 14.42 -13.67
C TRP A 57 -3.79 15.36 -14.83
N GLU A 58 -3.98 14.83 -16.03
CA GLU A 58 -4.21 15.56 -17.26
C GLU A 58 -5.55 15.15 -17.93
N GLY A 59 -6.53 14.70 -17.14
CA GLY A 59 -7.84 14.32 -17.64
C GLY A 59 -7.99 12.83 -17.99
N GLN A 60 -7.02 11.98 -17.60
CA GLN A 60 -7.12 10.54 -17.81
C GLN A 60 -8.27 9.93 -16.97
N PRO A 61 -8.90 8.82 -17.42
CA PRO A 61 -9.78 8.06 -16.54
C PRO A 61 -8.99 7.50 -15.35
N VAL A 62 -9.58 7.60 -14.15
CA VAL A 62 -8.94 7.21 -12.89
C VAL A 62 -9.42 5.83 -12.46
N ILE A 63 -8.51 4.97 -12.07
CA ILE A 63 -8.83 3.74 -11.34
C ILE A 63 -8.35 3.86 -9.91
N ILE A 64 -9.21 3.50 -8.96
CA ILE A 64 -8.89 3.43 -7.54
C ILE A 64 -8.56 1.98 -7.20
N VAL A 65 -7.41 1.73 -6.61
CA VAL A 65 -6.96 0.36 -6.32
C VAL A 65 -6.55 0.27 -4.85
N ASP A 66 -7.19 -0.65 -4.12
CA ASP A 66 -6.75 -0.98 -2.77
C ASP A 66 -5.44 -1.79 -2.79
N MET A 67 -4.82 -1.94 -1.64
CA MET A 67 -3.56 -2.67 -1.51
C MET A 67 -3.75 -4.04 -0.87
N ASP A 68 -4.27 -4.10 0.36
CA ASP A 68 -4.36 -5.34 1.13
C ASP A 68 -5.41 -6.29 0.55
N ASP A 69 -5.03 -7.55 0.32
CA ASP A 69 -5.84 -8.59 -0.34
C ASP A 69 -6.38 -8.25 -1.74
N VAL A 70 -5.91 -7.13 -2.31
CA VAL A 70 -6.09 -6.74 -3.72
C VAL A 70 -4.76 -6.82 -4.48
N LEU A 71 -3.74 -6.09 -4.05
CA LEU A 71 -2.40 -6.12 -4.66
C LEU A 71 -1.43 -7.02 -3.89
N VAL A 72 -1.60 -7.14 -2.58
CA VAL A 72 -0.71 -7.91 -1.70
C VAL A 72 -1.47 -8.91 -0.87
N GLU A 73 -0.85 -10.06 -0.61
CA GLU A 73 -1.40 -11.14 0.21
C GLU A 73 -1.29 -10.81 1.71
N PHE A 74 -2.09 -9.87 2.20
CA PHE A 74 -2.06 -9.48 3.60
C PHE A 74 -2.62 -10.57 4.50
N ARG A 75 -3.83 -11.08 4.21
CA ARG A 75 -4.55 -12.03 5.07
C ARG A 75 -3.78 -13.33 5.26
N SER A 76 -3.26 -13.91 4.19
CA SER A 76 -2.46 -15.15 4.25
C SER A 76 -1.15 -14.94 5.03
N THR A 77 -0.49 -13.79 4.84
CA THR A 77 0.73 -13.43 5.57
C THR A 77 0.46 -13.25 7.06
N PHE A 78 -0.63 -12.59 7.43
CA PHE A 78 -1.01 -12.41 8.83
C PHE A 78 -1.41 -13.74 9.48
N ALA A 79 -2.13 -14.64 8.79
CA ALA A 79 -2.45 -15.97 9.25
C ALA A 79 -1.18 -16.81 9.53
N ASN A 80 -0.20 -16.75 8.62
CA ASN A 80 1.09 -17.42 8.81
C ASN A 80 1.84 -16.88 10.04
N PHE A 81 1.84 -15.57 10.22
CA PHE A 81 2.41 -14.95 11.42
C PHE A 81 1.74 -15.44 12.71
N LEU A 82 0.40 -15.54 12.74
CA LEU A 82 -0.35 -16.06 13.89
C LEU A 82 0.06 -17.50 14.20
N LYS A 83 0.18 -18.32 13.17
CA LYS A 83 0.61 -19.71 13.30
C LYS A 83 2.03 -19.85 13.84
N GLU A 84 2.98 -19.12 13.26
CA GLU A 84 4.40 -19.19 13.61
C GLU A 84 4.71 -18.59 14.98
N THR A 85 4.08 -17.45 15.31
CA THR A 85 4.41 -16.70 16.54
C THR A 85 3.59 -17.15 17.74
N TYR A 86 2.31 -17.48 17.55
CA TYR A 86 1.37 -17.80 18.62
C TYR A 86 0.86 -19.23 18.59
N SER A 87 1.29 -20.05 17.62
CA SER A 87 0.76 -21.40 17.37
C SER A 87 -0.76 -21.40 17.16
N LEU A 88 -1.31 -20.31 16.66
CA LEU A 88 -2.72 -20.11 16.39
C LEU A 88 -2.98 -20.38 14.89
N ASP A 89 -3.60 -21.51 14.60
CA ASP A 89 -4.00 -21.88 13.25
C ASP A 89 -5.40 -21.31 12.99
N VAL A 90 -5.50 -20.36 12.07
CA VAL A 90 -6.75 -19.65 11.73
C VAL A 90 -7.24 -20.09 10.36
N ASP A 91 -8.56 -20.11 10.19
CA ASP A 91 -9.17 -20.41 8.90
C ASP A 91 -9.14 -19.17 8.00
N THR A 92 -8.29 -19.20 6.98
CA THR A 92 -8.18 -18.13 5.98
C THR A 92 -9.42 -17.99 5.11
N GLU A 93 -10.30 -19.00 5.08
CA GLU A 93 -11.60 -18.95 4.41
C GLU A 93 -12.75 -18.50 5.34
N SER A 94 -12.44 -18.13 6.59
CA SER A 94 -13.39 -17.52 7.51
C SER A 94 -14.02 -16.25 6.93
N GLU A 95 -15.29 -16.02 7.24
CA GLU A 95 -15.99 -14.79 6.84
C GLU A 95 -15.53 -13.54 7.62
N GLN A 96 -14.65 -13.70 8.58
CA GLN A 96 -14.09 -12.61 9.38
C GLN A 96 -12.81 -12.06 8.77
N TYR A 97 -12.72 -10.75 8.66
CA TYR A 97 -11.64 -10.08 7.96
C TYR A 97 -10.27 -10.18 8.69
N PHE A 98 -10.24 -9.97 10.02
CA PHE A 98 -8.98 -9.84 10.79
C PHE A 98 -8.74 -10.94 11.82
N PHE A 99 -9.43 -12.06 11.77
CA PHE A 99 -9.29 -13.15 12.75
C PHE A 99 -9.44 -12.71 14.21
N VAL A 100 -10.20 -11.64 14.47
CA VAL A 100 -10.32 -11.04 15.81
C VAL A 100 -10.93 -12.03 16.79
N ASN A 101 -11.95 -12.77 16.37
CA ASN A 101 -12.61 -13.75 17.24
C ASN A 101 -11.69 -14.90 17.56
N GLU A 102 -10.98 -15.44 16.58
CA GLU A 102 -10.02 -16.54 16.75
C GLU A 102 -8.90 -16.13 17.71
N ILE A 103 -8.41 -14.89 17.61
CA ILE A 103 -7.41 -14.35 18.55
C ILE A 103 -7.99 -14.20 19.96
N LEU A 104 -9.23 -13.74 20.10
CA LEU A 104 -9.90 -13.60 21.41
C LEU A 104 -10.22 -14.96 22.04
N GLU A 105 -10.65 -15.93 21.24
CA GLU A 105 -10.97 -17.31 21.68
C GLU A 105 -9.73 -18.06 22.14
N ALA A 106 -8.54 -17.70 21.65
CA ALA A 106 -7.27 -18.22 22.17
C ALA A 106 -7.01 -17.80 23.66
N GLY A 107 -7.86 -16.95 24.22
CA GLY A 107 -8.05 -16.76 25.68
C GLY A 107 -6.98 -15.93 26.41
N SER A 108 -5.80 -15.71 25.82
CA SER A 108 -4.70 -14.94 26.44
C SER A 108 -4.15 -13.85 25.52
N LEU A 109 -4.67 -13.73 24.30
CA LEU A 109 -4.18 -12.80 23.31
C LEU A 109 -5.09 -11.58 23.19
N ASN A 110 -4.46 -10.42 23.03
CA ASN A 110 -5.16 -9.17 22.73
C ASN A 110 -4.94 -8.83 21.24
N PRO A 111 -6.00 -8.69 20.42
CA PRO A 111 -5.88 -8.45 18.98
C PRO A 111 -5.01 -7.24 18.62
N GLU A 112 -5.12 -6.13 19.37
CA GLU A 112 -4.32 -4.92 19.14
C GLU A 112 -2.83 -5.20 19.34
N LYS A 113 -2.46 -5.90 20.43
CA LYS A 113 -1.07 -6.26 20.70
C LYS A 113 -0.52 -7.29 19.71
N VAL A 114 -1.36 -8.21 19.25
CA VAL A 114 -1.01 -9.17 18.20
C VAL A 114 -0.72 -8.42 16.91
N PHE A 115 -1.57 -7.48 16.52
CA PHE A 115 -1.35 -6.65 15.34
C PHE A 115 -0.11 -5.75 15.50
N GLU A 116 0.09 -5.12 16.64
CA GLU A 116 1.33 -4.37 16.96
C GLU A 116 2.58 -5.25 16.82
N SER A 117 2.51 -6.49 17.29
CA SER A 117 3.60 -7.46 17.12
C SER A 117 3.87 -7.78 15.66
N PHE A 118 2.82 -7.97 14.84
CA PHE A 118 2.95 -8.14 13.40
C PHE A 118 3.59 -6.93 12.73
N VAL A 119 3.15 -5.72 13.05
CA VAL A 119 3.77 -4.47 12.55
C VAL A 119 5.26 -4.41 12.90
N ASN A 120 5.62 -4.85 14.12
CA ASN A 120 7.01 -4.85 14.59
C ASN A 120 7.91 -5.83 13.82
N THR A 121 7.37 -6.86 13.20
CA THR A 121 8.14 -7.74 12.29
C THR A 121 8.53 -7.05 10.98
N ARG A 122 7.97 -5.88 10.68
CA ARG A 122 8.15 -5.15 9.42
C ARG A 122 7.62 -5.92 8.19
N SER A 123 6.65 -6.83 8.40
CA SER A 123 6.09 -7.68 7.33
C SER A 123 5.44 -6.90 6.20
N PHE A 124 4.96 -5.67 6.45
CA PHE A 124 4.43 -4.81 5.39
C PHE A 124 5.42 -4.48 4.27
N ARG A 125 6.73 -4.61 4.52
CA ARG A 125 7.79 -4.43 3.51
C ARG A 125 7.88 -5.57 2.50
N THR A 126 7.42 -6.75 2.89
CA THR A 126 7.68 -7.99 2.17
C THR A 126 6.43 -8.77 1.85
N LEU A 127 5.27 -8.13 1.95
CA LEU A 127 4.00 -8.73 1.55
C LEU A 127 4.10 -9.24 0.11
N PRO A 128 3.76 -10.50 -0.16
CA PRO A 128 3.78 -11.03 -1.52
C PRO A 128 2.81 -10.27 -2.42
N LEU A 129 3.24 -9.98 -3.64
CA LEU A 129 2.36 -9.44 -4.68
C LEU A 129 1.40 -10.54 -5.13
N ILE A 130 0.12 -10.22 -5.26
CA ILE A 130 -0.89 -11.12 -5.82
C ILE A 130 -0.58 -11.38 -7.30
N GLU A 131 -0.63 -12.64 -7.71
CA GLU A 131 -0.30 -13.06 -9.07
C GLU A 131 -1.13 -12.34 -10.12
N GLY A 132 -0.44 -11.77 -11.11
CA GLY A 132 -1.04 -11.03 -12.23
C GLY A 132 -1.40 -9.57 -11.93
N ALA A 133 -1.26 -9.10 -10.70
CA ALA A 133 -1.54 -7.70 -10.35
C ALA A 133 -0.65 -6.71 -11.09
N ASP A 134 0.64 -7.02 -11.22
CA ASP A 134 1.61 -6.23 -11.98
C ASP A 134 1.24 -6.16 -13.47
N THR A 135 0.91 -7.29 -14.05
CA THR A 135 0.51 -7.39 -15.46
C THR A 135 -0.76 -6.59 -15.72
N TYR A 136 -1.76 -6.73 -14.84
CA TYR A 136 -3.00 -5.98 -14.95
C TYR A 136 -2.77 -4.46 -14.86
N LEU A 137 -2.04 -3.99 -13.84
CA LEU A 137 -1.78 -2.57 -13.68
C LEU A 137 -0.94 -1.99 -14.82
N ASN A 138 0.04 -2.75 -15.36
CA ASN A 138 0.79 -2.32 -16.55
C ASN A 138 -0.11 -2.18 -17.76
N GLU A 139 -1.06 -3.09 -17.97
CA GLU A 139 -2.03 -2.99 -19.05
C GLU A 139 -2.95 -1.77 -18.85
N MET A 140 -3.47 -1.54 -17.65
CA MET A 140 -4.27 -0.33 -17.36
C MET A 140 -3.47 0.95 -17.61
N LYS A 141 -2.20 0.95 -17.25
CA LYS A 141 -1.31 2.09 -17.53
C LYS A 141 -1.11 2.30 -19.04
N SER A 142 -0.94 1.21 -19.80
CA SER A 142 -0.78 1.27 -21.27
C SER A 142 -2.04 1.80 -21.97
N ARG A 143 -3.22 1.56 -21.38
CA ARG A 143 -4.52 2.10 -21.85
C ARG A 143 -4.76 3.56 -21.45
N GLY A 144 -3.82 4.18 -20.74
CA GLY A 144 -3.87 5.59 -20.38
C GLY A 144 -4.61 5.89 -19.08
N TYR A 145 -4.88 4.90 -18.23
CA TYR A 145 -5.49 5.15 -16.94
C TYR A 145 -4.51 5.83 -15.96
N TRP A 146 -5.05 6.73 -15.15
CA TRP A 146 -4.41 7.20 -13.93
C TRP A 146 -4.65 6.20 -12.80
N ILE A 147 -3.58 5.68 -12.22
CA ILE A 147 -3.66 4.66 -11.17
C ILE A 147 -3.45 5.32 -9.81
N GLN A 148 -4.55 5.40 -9.05
CA GLN A 148 -4.57 5.83 -7.66
C GLN A 148 -4.57 4.62 -6.74
N LEU A 149 -3.50 4.39 -6.01
CA LEU A 149 -3.50 3.46 -4.88
C LEU A 149 -4.13 4.14 -3.68
N LEU A 150 -5.13 3.53 -3.06
CA LEU A 150 -5.84 4.09 -1.92
C LEU A 150 -6.07 3.01 -0.86
N THR A 151 -5.27 3.06 0.19
CA THR A 151 -5.29 2.06 1.26
C THR A 151 -5.91 2.58 2.56
N ALA A 152 -6.57 1.70 3.31
CA ALA A 152 -7.07 2.00 4.65
C ALA A 152 -6.01 1.82 5.76
N ARG A 153 -4.77 1.51 5.40
CA ARG A 153 -3.66 1.41 6.36
C ARG A 153 -3.52 2.72 7.17
N PRO A 154 -3.28 2.64 8.49
CA PRO A 154 -3.12 3.83 9.32
C PRO A 154 -1.78 4.52 9.03
N LYS A 155 -1.84 5.70 8.40
CA LYS A 155 -0.62 6.49 8.09
C LYS A 155 0.07 7.06 9.33
N GLU A 156 -0.66 7.18 10.42
CA GLU A 156 -0.15 7.64 11.72
C GLU A 156 0.79 6.61 12.36
N GLU A 157 0.64 5.32 11.99
CA GLU A 157 1.57 4.27 12.36
C GLU A 157 2.77 4.30 11.39
N LEU A 158 3.82 5.01 11.81
CA LEU A 158 4.97 5.33 10.97
C LEU A 158 5.63 4.08 10.36
N LYS A 159 5.64 2.94 11.08
CA LYS A 159 6.22 1.71 10.54
C LYS A 159 5.42 1.21 9.33
N ILE A 160 4.09 1.21 9.42
CA ILE A 160 3.21 0.81 8.30
C ILE A 160 3.39 1.78 7.13
N PHE A 161 3.41 3.09 7.43
CA PHE A 161 3.58 4.12 6.42
C PHE A 161 4.90 3.94 5.65
N TYR A 162 6.05 3.90 6.33
CA TYR A 162 7.35 3.74 5.69
C TYR A 162 7.51 2.36 5.02
N ASP A 163 6.96 1.30 5.59
CA ASP A 163 7.00 -0.04 5.01
C ASP A 163 6.17 -0.13 3.72
N THR A 164 5.04 0.59 3.65
CA THR A 164 4.25 0.69 2.42
C THR A 164 5.04 1.38 1.31
N TYR A 165 5.71 2.49 1.60
CA TYR A 165 6.56 3.18 0.62
C TYR A 165 7.76 2.33 0.21
N TYR A 166 8.39 1.62 1.14
CA TYR A 166 9.47 0.70 0.85
C TYR A 166 9.02 -0.42 -0.10
N TRP A 167 7.86 -1.02 0.18
CA TRP A 167 7.27 -2.03 -0.69
C TRP A 167 6.98 -1.48 -2.08
N LEU A 168 6.37 -0.30 -2.19
CA LEU A 168 6.08 0.37 -3.46
C LEU A 168 7.34 0.67 -4.27
N GLY A 169 8.41 1.08 -3.63
CA GLY A 169 9.69 1.35 -4.30
C GLY A 169 10.35 0.11 -4.88
N LEU A 170 10.07 -1.07 -4.33
CA LEU A 170 10.67 -2.33 -4.77
C LEU A 170 9.74 -3.18 -5.67
N SER A 171 8.43 -2.94 -5.63
CA SER A 171 7.43 -3.81 -6.28
C SER A 171 7.37 -3.70 -7.81
N ASN A 172 7.96 -2.66 -8.40
CA ASN A 172 7.91 -2.36 -9.84
C ASN A 172 6.48 -2.25 -10.43
N ILE A 173 5.43 -2.13 -9.61
CA ILE A 173 4.09 -1.88 -10.12
C ILE A 173 3.94 -0.43 -10.59
N PRO A 174 3.20 -0.17 -11.67
CA PRO A 174 2.90 1.19 -12.07
C PRO A 174 1.82 1.78 -11.16
N PHE A 175 2.04 3.01 -10.72
CA PHE A 175 1.04 3.86 -10.07
C PHE A 175 1.39 5.32 -10.29
N ASP A 176 0.41 6.19 -10.14
CA ASP A 176 0.60 7.63 -10.27
C ASP A 176 0.55 8.32 -8.91
N ARG A 177 -0.24 7.74 -8.00
CA ARG A 177 -0.40 8.28 -6.66
C ARG A 177 -0.69 7.18 -5.64
N VAL A 178 -0.29 7.40 -4.39
CA VAL A 178 -0.68 6.59 -3.23
C VAL A 178 -1.17 7.50 -2.11
N ASP A 179 -2.30 7.16 -1.52
CA ASP A 179 -2.86 7.86 -0.37
C ASP A 179 -3.45 6.87 0.64
N PHE A 180 -3.61 7.35 1.88
CA PHE A 180 -4.04 6.58 3.03
C PHE A 180 -5.33 7.18 3.58
N SER A 181 -6.41 6.43 3.55
CA SER A 181 -7.69 6.85 4.13
C SER A 181 -8.58 5.67 4.50
N PRO A 182 -9.09 5.60 5.73
CA PRO A 182 -10.14 4.64 6.11
C PRO A 182 -11.53 5.01 5.55
N GLU A 183 -11.69 6.26 5.06
CA GLU A 183 -12.92 6.77 4.43
C GLU A 183 -12.66 6.98 2.92
N LYS A 184 -12.43 5.88 2.20
CA LYS A 184 -11.95 5.90 0.81
C LYS A 184 -12.86 6.69 -0.14
N LEU A 185 -14.18 6.42 -0.12
CA LEU A 185 -15.12 7.15 -0.97
C LEU A 185 -15.08 8.65 -0.71
N ARG A 186 -15.12 9.06 0.56
CA ARG A 186 -15.05 10.48 0.94
C ARG A 186 -13.75 11.11 0.45
N TRP A 187 -12.64 10.39 0.55
CA TRP A 187 -11.35 10.85 0.06
C TRP A 187 -11.41 11.09 -1.46
N CYS A 188 -11.94 10.13 -2.23
CA CYS A 188 -12.07 10.23 -3.69
C CYS A 188 -12.95 11.43 -4.11
N MET A 189 -14.08 11.63 -3.44
CA MET A 189 -15.03 12.71 -3.75
C MET A 189 -14.47 14.10 -3.44
N ASN A 190 -13.47 14.22 -2.57
CA ASN A 190 -12.82 15.48 -2.19
C ASN A 190 -11.36 15.54 -2.65
N SER A 191 -10.95 14.73 -3.59
CA SER A 191 -9.58 14.73 -4.11
C SER A 191 -9.23 16.06 -4.76
N GLU A 192 -8.07 16.59 -4.42
CA GLU A 192 -7.48 17.80 -5.06
C GLU A 192 -6.63 17.43 -6.29
N TYR A 193 -6.46 16.14 -6.58
CA TYR A 193 -5.52 15.64 -7.58
C TYR A 193 -6.18 15.25 -8.90
N TYR A 194 -7.48 14.99 -8.89
CA TYR A 194 -8.28 14.67 -10.08
C TYR A 194 -9.75 14.99 -9.84
N ASP A 195 -10.51 15.13 -10.93
CA ASP A 195 -11.96 15.26 -10.87
C ASP A 195 -12.58 13.90 -10.51
N SER A 196 -13.43 13.85 -9.49
CA SER A 196 -14.13 12.64 -9.07
C SER A 196 -15.01 12.03 -10.18
N GLY A 197 -15.51 12.84 -11.11
CA GLY A 197 -16.21 12.39 -12.32
C GLY A 197 -15.35 11.60 -13.30
N ALA A 198 -14.04 11.63 -13.15
CA ALA A 198 -13.09 10.85 -13.95
C ALA A 198 -12.87 9.42 -13.42
N ILE A 199 -13.40 9.06 -12.24
CA ILE A 199 -13.26 7.72 -11.69
C ILE A 199 -14.01 6.73 -12.57
N ALA A 200 -13.27 5.89 -13.28
CA ALA A 200 -13.81 4.87 -14.17
C ALA A 200 -14.32 3.66 -13.37
N PHE A 201 -13.53 3.19 -12.42
CA PHE A 201 -13.90 2.12 -11.50
C PHE A 201 -12.95 2.05 -10.30
N ALA A 202 -13.37 1.28 -9.29
CA ALA A 202 -12.54 0.91 -8.15
C ALA A 202 -12.27 -0.59 -8.12
N ILE A 203 -11.15 -0.99 -7.50
CA ILE A 203 -10.83 -2.39 -7.15
C ILE A 203 -10.61 -2.42 -5.64
N ASP A 204 -11.46 -3.12 -4.91
CA ASP A 204 -11.42 -3.17 -3.45
C ASP A 204 -12.04 -4.48 -2.96
N ASP A 205 -11.40 -5.16 -2.01
CA ASP A 205 -11.88 -6.43 -1.46
C ASP A 205 -12.85 -6.24 -0.29
N SER A 206 -12.81 -5.05 0.35
CA SER A 206 -13.60 -4.73 1.53
C SER A 206 -15.08 -4.59 1.20
N PRO A 207 -15.98 -5.37 1.83
CA PRO A 207 -17.43 -5.23 1.66
C PRO A 207 -17.93 -3.81 1.89
N LYS A 208 -17.38 -3.13 2.91
CA LYS A 208 -17.73 -1.75 3.26
C LYS A 208 -17.41 -0.80 2.11
N HIS A 209 -16.16 -0.79 1.66
CA HIS A 209 -15.71 0.15 0.64
C HIS A 209 -16.35 -0.14 -0.72
N ALA A 210 -16.47 -1.43 -1.09
CA ALA A 210 -17.15 -1.83 -2.32
C ALA A 210 -18.61 -1.35 -2.37
N MET A 211 -19.34 -1.51 -1.27
CA MET A 211 -20.71 -1.03 -1.17
C MET A 211 -20.84 0.50 -1.15
N GLU A 212 -19.88 1.20 -0.52
CA GLU A 212 -19.83 2.66 -0.52
C GLU A 212 -19.61 3.20 -1.95
N TYR A 213 -18.65 2.66 -2.70
CA TYR A 213 -18.40 3.02 -4.10
C TYR A 213 -19.59 2.70 -4.99
N ALA A 214 -20.12 1.47 -4.90
CA ALA A 214 -21.27 1.02 -5.70
C ALA A 214 -22.52 1.85 -5.44
N GLY A 215 -22.78 2.20 -4.17
CA GLY A 215 -23.90 3.07 -3.78
C GLY A 215 -23.77 4.50 -4.32
N HIS A 216 -22.57 4.91 -4.71
CA HIS A 216 -22.30 6.21 -5.36
C HIS A 216 -22.31 6.13 -6.90
N GLY A 217 -22.62 4.97 -7.46
CA GLY A 217 -22.67 4.73 -8.90
C GLY A 217 -21.29 4.47 -9.53
N ILE A 218 -20.25 4.27 -8.72
CA ILE A 218 -18.92 3.87 -9.20
C ILE A 218 -18.91 2.36 -9.40
N SER A 219 -18.48 1.89 -10.58
CA SER A 219 -18.26 0.47 -10.85
C SER A 219 -17.16 -0.07 -9.95
N VAL A 220 -17.35 -1.23 -9.34
CA VAL A 220 -16.38 -1.85 -8.44
C VAL A 220 -16.07 -3.26 -8.88
N LYS A 221 -14.79 -3.57 -9.01
CA LYS A 221 -14.26 -4.90 -9.25
C LYS A 221 -13.79 -5.48 -7.91
N VAL A 222 -14.38 -6.58 -7.49
CA VAL A 222 -14.15 -7.17 -6.17
C VAL A 222 -13.49 -8.54 -6.32
N PRO A 223 -12.26 -8.76 -5.81
CA PRO A 223 -11.68 -10.10 -5.77
C PRO A 223 -12.55 -10.98 -4.86
N LEU A 224 -13.05 -12.09 -5.39
CA LEU A 224 -13.96 -12.97 -4.66
C LEU A 224 -13.24 -13.62 -3.49
N LYS A 225 -13.70 -13.34 -2.29
CA LYS A 225 -13.21 -13.86 -1.01
C LYS A 225 -14.38 -14.36 -0.16
N SER A 226 -14.09 -15.20 0.81
CA SER A 226 -15.11 -15.73 1.74
C SER A 226 -15.92 -14.65 2.46
N TYR A 227 -15.26 -13.56 2.86
CA TYR A 227 -15.85 -12.48 3.65
C TYR A 227 -16.61 -11.42 2.82
N ASN A 228 -16.52 -11.46 1.48
CA ASN A 228 -17.21 -10.47 0.64
C ASN A 228 -18.23 -11.06 -0.33
N LYS A 229 -18.37 -12.38 -0.41
CA LYS A 229 -19.27 -13.09 -1.35
C LYS A 229 -20.76 -12.77 -1.19
N SER A 230 -21.17 -12.18 -0.06
CA SER A 230 -22.56 -11.86 0.26
C SER A 230 -23.00 -10.46 -0.14
N ILE A 231 -22.07 -9.60 -0.60
CA ILE A 231 -22.47 -8.26 -1.07
C ILE A 231 -23.05 -8.33 -2.48
N GLU A 232 -24.10 -7.55 -2.72
CA GLU A 232 -24.80 -7.50 -4.00
C GLU A 232 -25.07 -6.04 -4.40
N SER A 233 -24.71 -5.68 -5.62
CA SER A 233 -25.08 -4.41 -6.25
C SER A 233 -24.91 -4.55 -7.76
N GLU A 234 -25.70 -3.81 -8.55
CA GLU A 234 -25.55 -3.75 -10.01
C GLU A 234 -24.18 -3.18 -10.46
N ASN A 235 -23.53 -2.40 -9.59
CA ASN A 235 -22.24 -1.79 -9.85
C ASN A 235 -21.07 -2.65 -9.34
N ILE A 236 -21.31 -3.85 -8.83
CA ILE A 236 -20.27 -4.77 -8.33
C ILE A 236 -20.09 -5.92 -9.32
N THR A 237 -18.83 -6.16 -9.70
CA THR A 237 -18.41 -7.32 -10.48
C THR A 237 -17.35 -8.08 -9.72
N PHE A 238 -17.57 -9.37 -9.47
CA PHE A 238 -16.57 -10.23 -8.84
C PHE A 238 -15.63 -10.82 -9.87
N TYR A 239 -14.39 -11.03 -9.46
CA TYR A 239 -13.38 -11.76 -10.25
C TYR A 239 -12.58 -12.71 -9.34
N ASN A 240 -12.04 -13.80 -9.91
CA ASN A 240 -11.26 -14.77 -9.14
C ASN A 240 -9.75 -14.47 -9.16
N ASN A 241 -9.25 -13.89 -10.25
CA ASN A 241 -7.85 -13.52 -10.41
C ASN A 241 -7.69 -12.43 -11.47
N PHE A 242 -6.53 -11.77 -11.49
CA PHE A 242 -6.27 -10.66 -12.44
C PHE A 242 -6.25 -11.09 -13.90
N ASN A 243 -5.92 -12.35 -14.22
CA ASN A 243 -5.94 -12.83 -15.60
C ASN A 243 -7.38 -12.93 -16.15
N GLU A 244 -8.32 -13.39 -15.30
CA GLU A 244 -9.75 -13.40 -15.62
C GLU A 244 -10.24 -11.97 -15.85
N LEU A 245 -9.96 -11.07 -14.90
CA LEU A 245 -10.35 -9.66 -14.97
C LEU A 245 -9.82 -8.98 -16.25
N LEU A 246 -8.58 -9.24 -16.61
CA LEU A 246 -7.98 -8.71 -17.84
C LEU A 246 -8.64 -9.28 -19.11
N SER A 247 -9.00 -10.56 -19.10
CA SER A 247 -9.68 -11.19 -20.21
C SER A 247 -11.08 -10.62 -20.45
N GLU A 248 -11.84 -10.38 -19.40
CA GLU A 248 -13.18 -9.76 -19.47
C GLU A 248 -13.12 -8.35 -20.07
N GLU A 249 -12.14 -7.55 -19.65
CA GLU A 249 -11.95 -6.19 -20.18
C GLU A 249 -11.52 -6.16 -21.64
N ASN A 250 -10.82 -7.18 -22.11
CA ASN A 250 -10.45 -7.31 -23.51
C ASN A 250 -11.62 -7.68 -24.44
N HIS A 251 -12.67 -8.29 -23.88
CA HIS A 251 -13.89 -8.65 -24.63
C HIS A 251 -14.95 -7.54 -24.61
N ALA A 252 -14.83 -6.58 -23.70
CA ALA A 252 -15.77 -5.47 -23.55
C ALA A 252 -15.43 -4.24 -24.43
N ASN A 253 -14.26 -4.23 -25.06
CA ASN A 253 -13.77 -3.22 -26.01
C ASN A 253 -13.84 -3.73 -27.45
#